data_744eca950f5d1574e6197d82630583db
#
_entry.id   744eca950f5d1574e6197d82630583db
#
_cell.length_a   1.000
_cell.length_b   1.000
_cell.length_c   1.000
_cell.angle_alpha   90.00
_cell.angle_beta   90.00
_cell.angle_gamma   90.00
#
_symmetry.space_group_name_H-M   'P 1'
#
loop_
_entity.id
_entity.type
_entity.pdbx_description
1 polymer ?
#
loop_
_entity_poly.entity_id
_entity_poly.type
_entity_poly.pdbx_seq_one_letter_code
_entity_poly.pdbx_strand_id
1 'polypeptide(L)'
;MGNYHTEFGSIHQFKKGGATVIDDDAKRYVFSNMFEVAAKAKPYERTAVAKNFEYVIESVRAEGTSPWYTTAHDEFVLSMDGEVEVHLIKLADPDSVVDPESEGAHRIEGMPEGQKMGRIVLRQGHMAMLPVGAAYRFQAAKVCTLMVQTIDGPETVHKWAEICQH
;
A
#
# COMPACT_ATOMS: atom_id res chain seq x y z
N MET A 1 -4.95 -38.94 -4.68
CA MET A 1 -4.21 -37.70 -4.50
C MET A 1 -5.11 -36.56 -4.98
N GLY A 2 -5.49 -35.62 -4.09
CA GLY A 2 -6.27 -34.46 -4.50
C GLY A 2 -5.43 -33.55 -5.41
N ASN A 3 -5.96 -33.17 -6.56
CA ASN A 3 -5.33 -32.15 -7.40
C ASN A 3 -5.50 -30.80 -6.68
N TYR A 4 -4.43 -30.35 -6.03
CA TYR A 4 -4.38 -29.00 -5.50
C TYR A 4 -4.20 -28.03 -6.66
N HIS A 5 -5.11 -27.06 -6.77
CA HIS A 5 -5.03 -26.00 -7.76
C HIS A 5 -4.84 -24.67 -7.04
N THR A 6 -3.76 -23.97 -7.35
CA THR A 6 -3.51 -22.63 -6.81
C THR A 6 -4.19 -21.61 -7.70
N GLU A 7 -5.12 -20.83 -7.14
CA GLU A 7 -5.72 -19.69 -7.82
C GLU A 7 -5.02 -18.40 -7.38
N PHE A 8 -4.65 -17.56 -8.35
CA PHE A 8 -4.11 -16.23 -8.09
C PHE A 8 -5.15 -15.19 -8.47
N GLY A 9 -5.31 -14.18 -7.58
CA GLY A 9 -6.10 -13.00 -7.89
C GLY A 9 -5.24 -11.90 -8.54
N SER A 10 -5.91 -10.99 -9.24
CA SER A 10 -5.31 -9.76 -9.76
C SER A 10 -6.36 -8.66 -9.81
N ILE A 11 -5.94 -7.41 -10.04
CA ILE A 11 -6.86 -6.28 -10.23
C ILE A 11 -7.84 -6.48 -11.40
N HIS A 12 -7.48 -7.33 -12.37
CA HIS A 12 -8.31 -7.67 -13.52
C HIS A 12 -9.14 -8.93 -13.35
N GLN A 13 -8.78 -9.78 -12.35
CA GLN A 13 -9.44 -11.06 -12.12
C GLN A 13 -9.37 -11.43 -10.64
N PHE A 14 -10.44 -11.19 -9.91
CA PHE A 14 -10.56 -11.56 -8.51
C PHE A 14 -11.97 -12.09 -8.20
N LYS A 15 -12.07 -12.90 -7.15
CA LYS A 15 -13.35 -13.31 -6.57
C LYS A 15 -13.76 -12.27 -5.53
N LYS A 16 -14.97 -11.74 -5.68
CA LYS A 16 -15.54 -10.82 -4.71
C LYS A 16 -15.83 -11.56 -3.40
N GLY A 17 -15.52 -10.90 -2.27
CA GLY A 17 -15.66 -11.52 -0.95
C GLY A 17 -14.51 -12.50 -0.67
N GLY A 18 -14.84 -13.60 0.02
CA GLY A 18 -13.90 -14.72 0.23
C GLY A 18 -13.45 -14.96 1.66
N ALA A 19 -13.76 -14.08 2.61
CA ALA A 19 -13.57 -14.36 4.03
C ALA A 19 -14.79 -15.12 4.59
N THR A 20 -14.52 -16.14 5.38
CA THR A 20 -15.56 -16.87 6.12
C THR A 20 -15.21 -16.79 7.60
N VAL A 21 -16.16 -16.30 8.40
CA VAL A 21 -16.03 -16.28 9.87
C VAL A 21 -16.78 -17.47 10.43
N ILE A 22 -16.11 -18.26 11.27
CA ILE A 22 -16.65 -19.46 11.89
C ILE A 22 -16.79 -19.20 13.39
N ASP A 23 -17.99 -19.42 13.93
CA ASP A 23 -18.32 -19.31 15.35
C ASP A 23 -18.05 -17.93 15.97
N ASP A 24 -18.10 -16.84 15.18
CA ASP A 24 -17.94 -15.46 15.66
C ASP A 24 -18.79 -14.47 14.87
N ASP A 25 -18.86 -13.22 15.31
CA ASP A 25 -19.56 -12.13 14.63
C ASP A 25 -18.63 -11.41 13.63
N ALA A 26 -19.00 -11.43 12.36
CA ALA A 26 -18.25 -10.77 11.29
C ALA A 26 -18.02 -9.27 11.54
N LYS A 27 -18.85 -8.60 12.35
CA LYS A 27 -18.70 -7.19 12.71
C LYS A 27 -17.45 -6.89 13.52
N ARG A 28 -16.85 -7.92 14.15
CA ARG A 28 -15.60 -7.77 14.91
C ARG A 28 -14.36 -7.73 14.02
N TYR A 29 -14.54 -7.98 12.75
CA TYR A 29 -13.46 -8.07 11.78
C TYR A 29 -13.70 -7.10 10.64
N VAL A 30 -12.63 -6.62 10.04
CA VAL A 30 -12.67 -5.86 8.80
C VAL A 30 -12.17 -6.76 7.69
N PHE A 31 -13.05 -7.04 6.72
CA PHE A 31 -12.73 -7.88 5.58
C PHE A 31 -12.84 -7.07 4.30
N SER A 32 -11.80 -7.18 3.48
CA SER A 32 -11.79 -6.55 2.16
C SER A 32 -10.98 -7.40 1.20
N ASN A 33 -11.45 -7.48 -0.03
CA ASN A 33 -10.63 -8.00 -1.11
C ASN A 33 -9.71 -6.90 -1.62
N MET A 34 -8.39 -7.07 -1.48
CA MET A 34 -7.38 -6.09 -1.87
C MET A 34 -7.53 -5.64 -3.32
N PHE A 35 -7.80 -6.58 -4.23
CA PHE A 35 -7.96 -6.28 -5.66
C PHE A 35 -9.25 -5.53 -5.96
N GLU A 36 -10.35 -5.87 -5.28
CA GLU A 36 -11.61 -5.13 -5.42
C GLU A 36 -11.48 -3.68 -4.97
N VAL A 37 -10.81 -3.46 -3.82
CA VAL A 37 -10.56 -2.11 -3.30
C VAL A 37 -9.69 -1.34 -4.28
N ALA A 38 -8.56 -1.91 -4.72
CA ALA A 38 -7.67 -1.26 -5.69
C ALA A 38 -8.36 -0.97 -7.03
N ALA A 39 -9.23 -1.87 -7.52
CA ALA A 39 -9.95 -1.69 -8.77
C ALA A 39 -10.90 -0.47 -8.75
N LYS A 40 -11.43 -0.12 -7.58
CA LYS A 40 -12.34 1.02 -7.38
C LYS A 40 -11.63 2.30 -6.94
N ALA A 41 -10.39 2.19 -6.47
CA ALA A 41 -9.60 3.31 -5.96
C ALA A 41 -9.07 4.21 -7.09
N LYS A 42 -8.80 5.46 -6.79
CA LYS A 42 -8.03 6.35 -7.66
C LYS A 42 -6.57 5.91 -7.69
N PRO A 43 -5.80 6.26 -8.75
CA PRO A 43 -4.37 6.02 -8.76
C PRO A 43 -3.69 6.53 -7.49
N TYR A 44 -2.95 5.64 -6.83
CA TYR A 44 -2.21 5.89 -5.58
C TYR A 44 -3.04 6.37 -4.38
N GLU A 45 -4.36 6.20 -4.41
CA GLU A 45 -5.19 6.33 -3.21
C GLU A 45 -4.86 5.18 -2.25
N ARG A 46 -4.52 5.52 -1.01
CA ARG A 46 -4.07 4.58 0.03
C ARG A 46 -5.25 4.18 0.92
N THR A 47 -6.03 3.21 0.48
CA THR A 47 -7.26 2.81 1.18
C THR A 47 -6.97 1.78 2.25
N ALA A 48 -7.23 2.12 3.52
CA ALA A 48 -7.09 1.19 4.63
C ALA A 48 -8.07 0.02 4.50
N VAL A 49 -7.56 -1.21 4.55
CA VAL A 49 -8.33 -2.47 4.46
C VAL A 49 -8.24 -3.31 5.72
N ALA A 50 -7.32 -3.01 6.62
CA ALA A 50 -7.25 -3.54 7.97
C ALA A 50 -6.61 -2.50 8.89
N LYS A 51 -7.04 -2.48 10.15
CA LYS A 51 -6.51 -1.56 11.16
C LYS A 51 -6.50 -2.23 12.53
N ASN A 52 -5.42 -2.03 13.28
CA ASN A 52 -5.31 -2.39 14.68
C ASN A 52 -4.57 -1.26 15.43
N PHE A 53 -5.30 -0.47 16.21
CA PHE A 53 -4.80 0.78 16.78
C PHE A 53 -4.27 1.72 15.68
N GLU A 54 -3.00 2.10 15.74
CA GLU A 54 -2.31 2.95 14.77
C GLU A 54 -1.86 2.22 13.49
N TYR A 55 -1.68 0.89 13.56
CA TYR A 55 -1.19 0.11 12.41
C TYR A 55 -2.29 -0.15 11.40
N VAL A 56 -1.98 0.10 10.14
CA VAL A 56 -2.90 -0.12 9.02
C VAL A 56 -2.25 -0.93 7.90
N ILE A 57 -3.08 -1.68 7.20
CA ILE A 57 -2.75 -2.26 5.89
C ILE A 57 -3.57 -1.51 4.86
N GLU A 58 -2.91 -1.00 3.86
CA GLU A 58 -3.53 -0.25 2.77
C GLU A 58 -3.50 -1.04 1.47
N SER A 59 -4.61 -0.97 0.73
CA SER A 59 -4.68 -1.37 -0.67
C SER A 59 -4.48 -0.16 -1.55
N VAL A 60 -3.56 -0.25 -2.49
CA VAL A 60 -3.18 0.86 -3.37
C VAL A 60 -3.24 0.44 -4.82
N ARG A 61 -3.99 1.20 -5.64
CA ARG A 61 -3.96 1.07 -7.10
C ARG A 61 -2.72 1.75 -7.64
N ALA A 62 -1.72 0.99 -8.07
CA ALA A 62 -0.57 1.55 -8.75
C ALA A 62 -0.86 1.73 -10.24
N GLU A 63 -0.86 2.97 -10.71
CA GLU A 63 -1.13 3.34 -12.09
C GLU A 63 -0.37 4.62 -12.45
N GLY A 64 0.55 4.53 -13.41
CA GLY A 64 1.42 5.65 -13.78
C GLY A 64 2.45 5.97 -12.69
N THR A 65 2.69 7.24 -12.42
CA THR A 65 3.69 7.72 -11.47
C THR A 65 3.01 8.36 -10.27
N SER A 66 3.36 7.95 -9.05
CA SER A 66 2.84 8.53 -7.81
C SER A 66 3.48 9.88 -7.49
N PRO A 67 2.89 10.66 -6.57
CA PRO A 67 3.64 11.66 -5.83
C PRO A 67 4.86 11.05 -5.11
N TRP A 68 5.74 11.91 -4.60
CA TRP A 68 6.74 11.52 -3.64
C TRP A 68 6.12 11.47 -2.24
N TYR A 69 6.53 10.48 -1.46
CA TYR A 69 6.13 10.31 -0.05
C TYR A 69 7.36 10.15 0.83
N THR A 70 7.20 10.44 2.10
CA THR A 70 8.14 10.13 3.17
C THR A 70 7.38 9.79 4.45
N THR A 71 8.06 9.16 5.40
CA THR A 71 7.50 8.82 6.72
C THR A 71 8.54 9.03 7.81
N ALA A 72 8.07 9.20 9.04
CA ALA A 72 8.91 9.19 10.24
C ALA A 72 9.17 7.77 10.80
N HIS A 73 8.71 6.74 10.10
CA HIS A 73 8.89 5.32 10.45
C HIS A 73 9.12 4.48 9.19
N ASP A 74 9.53 3.23 9.35
CA ASP A 74 9.64 2.29 8.23
C ASP A 74 8.26 1.84 7.76
N GLU A 75 8.08 1.72 6.45
CA GLU A 75 6.92 1.08 5.83
C GLU A 75 7.35 -0.13 5.01
N PHE A 76 6.40 -1.00 4.71
CA PHE A 76 6.61 -2.14 3.81
C PHE A 76 5.62 -2.11 2.66
N VAL A 77 6.12 -2.36 1.46
CA VAL A 77 5.29 -2.49 0.26
C VAL A 77 5.45 -3.86 -0.37
N LEU A 78 4.34 -4.48 -0.72
CA LEU A 78 4.27 -5.76 -1.44
C LEU A 78 3.55 -5.55 -2.77
N SER A 79 4.15 -5.98 -3.88
CA SER A 79 3.45 -6.06 -5.16
C SER A 79 2.59 -7.34 -5.20
N MET A 80 1.27 -7.17 -5.30
CA MET A 80 0.30 -8.26 -5.23
C MET A 80 0.13 -9.01 -6.55
N ASP A 81 0.13 -8.31 -7.68
CA ASP A 81 -0.28 -8.88 -8.97
C ASP A 81 0.42 -8.32 -10.22
N GLY A 82 1.42 -7.47 -10.06
CA GLY A 82 2.07 -6.83 -11.20
C GLY A 82 3.51 -6.44 -10.95
N GLU A 83 3.98 -5.50 -11.74
CA GLU A 83 5.33 -4.94 -11.63
C GLU A 83 5.26 -3.44 -11.31
N VAL A 84 6.01 -3.01 -10.30
CA VAL A 84 6.15 -1.62 -9.92
C VAL A 84 7.61 -1.28 -9.65
N GLU A 85 8.04 -0.10 -10.07
CA GLU A 85 9.32 0.46 -9.67
C GLU A 85 9.11 1.32 -8.40
N VAL A 86 10.01 1.16 -7.44
CA VAL A 86 10.12 2.02 -6.26
C VAL A 86 11.38 2.84 -6.41
N HIS A 87 11.25 4.15 -6.57
CA HIS A 87 12.35 5.09 -6.64
C HIS A 87 12.62 5.68 -5.26
N LEU A 88 13.88 5.75 -4.85
CA LEU A 88 14.29 6.15 -3.51
C LEU A 88 15.32 7.27 -3.55
N ILE A 89 15.13 8.28 -2.68
CA ILE A 89 16.05 9.38 -2.43
C ILE A 89 16.28 9.45 -0.93
N LYS A 90 17.54 9.38 -0.47
CA LYS A 90 17.91 9.70 0.89
C LYS A 90 17.76 11.20 1.09
N LEU A 91 16.86 11.62 1.95
CA LEU A 91 16.62 13.05 2.21
C LEU A 91 17.86 13.71 2.82
N ALA A 92 18.14 14.93 2.40
CA ALA A 92 19.25 15.72 2.93
C ALA A 92 19.00 16.13 4.39
N ASP A 93 17.76 16.48 4.70
CA ASP A 93 17.30 16.87 6.03
C ASP A 93 15.87 16.31 6.24
N PRO A 94 15.73 15.06 6.70
CA PRO A 94 14.42 14.43 6.88
C PRO A 94 13.50 15.20 7.83
N ASP A 95 14.04 15.70 8.93
CA ASP A 95 13.27 16.37 9.99
C ASP A 95 12.68 17.71 9.54
N SER A 96 13.24 18.31 8.49
CA SER A 96 12.64 19.50 7.86
C SER A 96 11.49 19.19 6.92
N VAL A 97 11.34 17.91 6.50
CA VAL A 97 10.32 17.46 5.53
C VAL A 97 9.13 16.82 6.24
N VAL A 98 9.39 16.06 7.30
CA VAL A 98 8.37 15.39 8.10
C VAL A 98 8.73 15.49 9.57
N ASP A 99 7.74 15.82 10.43
CA ASP A 99 7.92 15.83 11.88
C ASP A 99 8.27 14.40 12.35
N PRO A 100 9.39 14.21 13.09
CA PRO A 100 9.77 12.89 13.61
C PRO A 100 8.72 12.19 14.49
N GLU A 101 7.81 12.95 15.10
CA GLU A 101 6.72 12.41 15.93
C GLU A 101 5.41 12.20 15.12
N SER A 102 5.43 12.45 13.81
CA SER A 102 4.25 12.26 12.95
C SER A 102 4.07 10.80 12.56
N GLU A 103 2.83 10.43 12.27
CA GLU A 103 2.42 9.09 11.88
C GLU A 103 2.04 9.03 10.40
N GLY A 104 2.24 7.86 9.80
CA GLY A 104 1.86 7.56 8.43
C GLY A 104 2.68 8.26 7.36
N ALA A 105 2.23 8.11 6.12
CA ALA A 105 2.89 8.72 4.98
C ALA A 105 2.52 10.19 4.82
N HIS A 106 3.49 10.97 4.41
CA HIS A 106 3.35 12.38 4.07
C HIS A 106 3.77 12.62 2.62
N ARG A 107 2.94 13.35 1.88
CA ARG A 107 3.24 13.73 0.51
C ARG A 107 4.26 14.86 0.48
N ILE A 108 5.24 14.74 -0.41
CA ILE A 108 6.23 15.78 -0.68
C ILE A 108 5.83 16.49 -1.98
N GLU A 109 5.73 17.82 -1.91
CA GLU A 109 5.49 18.63 -3.09
C GLU A 109 6.79 18.80 -3.90
N GLY A 110 6.70 18.46 -5.19
CA GLY A 110 7.85 18.58 -6.11
C GLY A 110 8.88 17.46 -5.96
N MET A 111 10.14 17.80 -6.29
CA MET A 111 11.26 16.86 -6.24
C MET A 111 11.95 16.94 -4.88
N PRO A 112 12.09 15.83 -4.15
CA PRO A 112 12.80 15.83 -2.86
C PRO A 112 14.26 16.22 -3.01
N GLU A 113 14.77 17.00 -2.06
CA GLU A 113 16.19 17.30 -1.94
C GLU A 113 16.93 16.16 -1.24
N GLY A 114 17.98 15.66 -1.87
CA GLY A 114 18.74 14.56 -1.27
C GLY A 114 19.60 13.79 -2.26
N GLN A 115 20.14 12.69 -1.78
CA GLN A 115 20.98 11.79 -2.56
C GLN A 115 20.14 10.65 -3.16
N LYS A 116 20.24 10.45 -4.47
CA LYS A 116 19.62 9.31 -5.14
C LYS A 116 20.15 7.99 -4.56
N MET A 117 19.26 7.16 -4.03
CA MET A 117 19.60 5.80 -3.55
C MET A 117 19.51 4.77 -4.66
N GLY A 118 18.58 4.95 -5.60
CA GLY A 118 18.35 4.03 -6.71
C GLY A 118 16.88 3.72 -6.92
N ARG A 119 16.64 2.58 -7.55
CA ARG A 119 15.28 2.04 -7.76
C ARG A 119 15.26 0.54 -7.52
N ILE A 120 14.13 0.05 -7.07
CA ILE A 120 13.81 -1.36 -6.91
C ILE A 120 12.70 -1.69 -7.89
N VAL A 121 12.79 -2.85 -8.55
CA VAL A 121 11.70 -3.37 -9.39
C VAL A 121 11.06 -4.52 -8.64
N LEU A 122 9.83 -4.32 -8.20
CA LEU A 122 9.02 -5.34 -7.53
C LEU A 122 8.11 -6.00 -8.54
N ARG A 123 8.14 -7.33 -8.59
CA ARG A 123 7.19 -8.16 -9.32
C ARG A 123 6.24 -8.82 -8.33
N GLN A 124 5.25 -9.51 -8.85
CA GLN A 124 4.27 -10.23 -8.03
C GLN A 124 4.93 -11.02 -6.89
N GLY A 125 4.48 -10.76 -5.65
CA GLY A 125 4.99 -11.40 -4.44
C GLY A 125 6.30 -10.81 -3.90
N HIS A 126 6.93 -9.86 -4.59
CA HIS A 126 8.12 -9.17 -4.07
C HIS A 126 7.74 -8.03 -3.13
N MET A 127 8.53 -7.89 -2.08
CA MET A 127 8.37 -6.87 -1.05
C MET A 127 9.63 -6.02 -0.93
N ALA A 128 9.45 -4.75 -0.58
CA ALA A 128 10.54 -3.85 -0.22
C ALA A 128 10.21 -3.09 1.06
N MET A 129 11.25 -2.73 1.79
CA MET A 129 11.19 -1.73 2.84
C MET A 129 11.28 -0.34 2.23
N LEU A 130 10.48 0.57 2.74
CA LEU A 130 10.50 2.01 2.47
C LEU A 130 11.06 2.65 3.75
N PRO A 131 12.38 2.93 3.80
CA PRO A 131 13.04 3.26 5.06
C PRO A 131 12.75 4.69 5.49
N VAL A 132 12.67 4.88 6.81
CA VAL A 132 12.65 6.21 7.44
C VAL A 132 13.83 7.06 6.94
N GLY A 133 13.61 8.37 6.78
CA GLY A 133 14.63 9.30 6.27
C GLY A 133 14.84 9.24 4.76
N ALA A 134 14.05 8.44 4.04
CA ALA A 134 14.02 8.43 2.59
C ALA A 134 12.69 8.97 2.05
N ALA A 135 12.76 9.63 0.90
CA ALA A 135 11.60 9.85 0.06
C ALA A 135 11.48 8.69 -0.94
N TYR A 136 10.25 8.26 -1.20
CA TYR A 136 9.95 7.23 -2.18
C TYR A 136 8.79 7.63 -3.10
N ARG A 137 8.80 7.09 -4.31
CA ARG A 137 7.64 7.14 -5.22
C ARG A 137 7.54 5.84 -5.98
N PHE A 138 6.34 5.52 -6.40
CA PHE A 138 6.03 4.37 -7.23
C PHE A 138 5.87 4.77 -8.69
N GLN A 139 6.22 3.83 -9.57
CA GLN A 139 5.96 3.96 -11.01
C GLN A 139 5.53 2.60 -11.56
N ALA A 140 4.32 2.53 -12.10
CA ALA A 140 3.74 1.33 -12.69
C ALA A 140 3.40 1.58 -14.15
N ALA A 141 4.01 0.81 -15.05
CA ALA A 141 3.71 0.89 -16.49
C ALA A 141 2.35 0.26 -16.84
N LYS A 142 1.92 -0.70 -16.02
CA LYS A 142 0.60 -1.34 -16.10
C LYS A 142 -0.05 -1.26 -14.73
N VAL A 143 -1.37 -1.15 -14.71
CA VAL A 143 -2.14 -1.13 -13.46
C VAL A 143 -1.88 -2.40 -12.66
N CYS A 144 -1.55 -2.25 -11.39
CA CYS A 144 -1.39 -3.34 -10.44
C CYS A 144 -1.80 -2.93 -9.04
N THR A 145 -1.87 -3.90 -8.14
CA THR A 145 -2.23 -3.71 -6.74
C THR A 145 -1.01 -3.80 -5.85
N LEU A 146 -0.81 -2.81 -4.99
CA LEU A 146 0.15 -2.85 -3.91
C LEU A 146 -0.57 -3.03 -2.57
N MET A 147 0.08 -3.73 -1.66
CA MET A 147 -0.24 -3.72 -0.24
C MET A 147 0.86 -2.92 0.47
N VAL A 148 0.46 -1.93 1.26
CA VAL A 148 1.39 -1.17 2.10
C VAL A 148 1.02 -1.41 3.55
N GLN A 149 1.98 -1.78 4.37
CA GLN A 149 1.87 -1.79 5.82
C GLN A 149 2.51 -0.52 6.38
N THR A 150 1.75 0.23 7.15
CA THR A 150 2.16 1.54 7.66
C THR A 150 1.46 1.84 8.99
N ILE A 151 1.63 3.06 9.48
CA ILE A 151 0.85 3.68 10.56
C ILE A 151 -0.22 4.57 9.93
N ASP A 152 -1.40 4.64 10.54
CA ASP A 152 -2.50 5.51 10.10
C ASP A 152 -2.06 6.98 10.08
N GLY A 153 -2.28 7.68 8.98
CA GLY A 153 -1.76 9.02 8.80
C GLY A 153 -2.52 9.83 7.74
N PRO A 154 -1.99 11.01 7.37
CA PRO A 154 -2.72 11.96 6.53
C PRO A 154 -3.06 11.47 5.12
N GLU A 155 -2.30 10.53 4.56
CA GLU A 155 -2.57 9.95 3.25
C GLU A 155 -3.47 8.70 3.32
N THR A 156 -3.75 8.17 4.51
CA THR A 156 -4.61 7.00 4.70
C THR A 156 -6.07 7.35 4.51
N VAL A 157 -6.76 6.64 3.62
CA VAL A 157 -8.18 6.86 3.30
C VAL A 157 -9.03 5.78 3.96
N HIS A 158 -9.99 6.19 4.78
CA HIS A 158 -10.93 5.30 5.45
C HIS A 158 -12.27 5.25 4.71
N LYS A 159 -12.61 4.08 4.15
CA LYS A 159 -13.85 3.81 3.42
C LYS A 159 -14.58 2.56 3.93
N TRP A 160 -14.56 2.32 5.23
CA TRP A 160 -15.06 1.09 5.84
C TRP A 160 -16.49 0.73 5.42
N ALA A 161 -17.39 1.71 5.34
CA ALA A 161 -18.77 1.50 4.91
C ALA A 161 -18.91 1.06 3.44
N GLU A 162 -17.92 1.35 2.60
CA GLU A 162 -17.93 1.06 1.18
C GLU A 162 -17.24 -0.27 0.85
N ILE A 163 -16.23 -0.66 1.65
CA ILE A 163 -15.35 -1.79 1.36
C ILE A 163 -15.59 -3.02 2.21
N CYS A 164 -16.17 -2.87 3.43
CA CYS A 164 -16.48 -4.02 4.27
C CYS A 164 -17.53 -4.89 3.60
N GLN A 165 -17.25 -6.18 3.52
CA GLN A 165 -18.15 -7.19 2.97
C GLN A 165 -18.70 -8.05 4.11
N HIS A 166 -20.00 -8.20 4.12
CA HIS A 166 -20.74 -9.05 5.07
C HIS A 166 -21.16 -10.34 4.39
#